data_4626055b551c6976c09a6830162c5c7f
#
_entry.id   4626055b551c6976c09a6830162c5c7f
#
_cell.length_a   1.000
_cell.length_b   1.000
_cell.length_c   1.000
_cell.angle_alpha   90.00
_cell.angle_beta   90.00
_cell.angle_gamma   90.00
#
_symmetry.space_group_name_H-M   'P 1'
#
loop_
_entity.id
_entity.type
_entity.pdbx_description
1 polymer ?
#
loop_
_entity_poly.entity_id
_entity_poly.type
_entity_poly.pdbx_seq_one_letter_code
_entity_poly.pdbx_strand_id
1 'polypeptide(L)'
;MQRKCSPSTWIIVGLSLAVCGMAAAVFVTPSKDDRMAAAGNVSRLDPPLRRAFSDGGEFEAKREPGGGDWLAAHDEPGQTFERWVNSNPNIPGAGRTKLYVLPIGEFEKGIAPDLEKLKEYTAAYYHPMPVEMLPVIADAEVPAKERVNFGKKQWKSTDILRWLPKKLPADGYAMIAVTMTDLYPDEKWNFVFGQASTKDRVGVFSFARYHPAWMGDKVEAGTEALVLRRAAKVLTHEMGHMFGIRHCIYYECNMNGANHLAEADSTPMHLCPVCLRKLHRAARFDPAVRYGKLREFYEANGMKAEEEWAGKRIAAIKGAR
;
A
#
# COMPACT_ATOMS: atom_id res chain seq x y z
N MET A 1 -37.37 -6.75 15.08
CA MET A 1 -36.65 -6.49 13.85
C MET A 1 -35.16 -6.29 14.19
N GLN A 2 -34.40 -7.37 14.21
CA GLN A 2 -32.98 -7.34 14.52
C GLN A 2 -32.21 -6.98 13.23
N ARG A 3 -31.54 -5.82 13.23
CA ARG A 3 -30.59 -5.46 12.15
C ARG A 3 -29.36 -6.34 12.29
N LYS A 4 -29.14 -7.24 11.32
CA LYS A 4 -27.89 -7.98 11.18
C LYS A 4 -26.79 -6.98 10.86
N CYS A 5 -25.85 -6.78 11.79
CA CYS A 5 -24.58 -6.08 11.51
C CYS A 5 -23.80 -6.91 10.49
N SER A 6 -23.54 -6.33 9.32
CA SER A 6 -22.59 -6.85 8.35
C SER A 6 -21.18 -6.79 8.96
N PRO A 7 -20.36 -7.85 8.85
CA PRO A 7 -18.99 -7.82 9.37
C PRO A 7 -18.17 -6.78 8.61
N SER A 8 -17.56 -5.86 9.35
CA SER A 8 -16.60 -4.90 8.82
C SER A 8 -15.40 -5.67 8.24
N THR A 9 -15.11 -5.49 6.95
CA THR A 9 -13.95 -6.12 6.32
C THR A 9 -12.69 -5.43 6.81
N TRP A 10 -11.94 -6.09 7.70
CA TRP A 10 -10.65 -5.65 8.20
C TRP A 10 -9.56 -6.21 7.29
N ILE A 11 -8.65 -5.38 6.82
CA ILE A 11 -7.44 -5.83 6.13
C ILE A 11 -6.34 -5.87 7.18
N ILE A 12 -5.76 -7.05 7.40
CA ILE A 12 -4.66 -7.27 8.34
C ILE A 12 -3.42 -7.59 7.50
N VAL A 13 -2.38 -6.80 7.67
CA VAL A 13 -1.05 -7.07 7.09
C VAL A 13 -0.14 -7.52 8.22
N GLY A 14 0.09 -8.82 8.30
CA GLY A 14 0.94 -9.36 9.35
C GLY A 14 1.14 -10.87 9.29
N LEU A 15 2.24 -11.32 9.88
CA LEU A 15 2.63 -12.71 9.94
C LEU A 15 1.68 -13.52 10.83
N SER A 16 0.93 -14.42 10.22
CA SER A 16 0.11 -15.41 10.89
C SER A 16 0.89 -16.72 10.97
N LEU A 17 1.45 -17.05 12.13
CA LEU A 17 1.88 -18.42 12.47
C LEU A 17 0.65 -19.22 12.97
N ALA A 18 -0.34 -19.39 12.14
CA ALA A 18 -1.39 -20.38 12.35
C ALA A 18 -1.14 -21.54 11.40
N VAL A 19 -0.45 -22.57 11.91
CA VAL A 19 -0.43 -23.88 11.26
C VAL A 19 -1.81 -24.49 11.45
N CYS A 20 -2.74 -24.14 10.58
CA CYS A 20 -3.98 -24.89 10.40
C CYS A 20 -3.86 -25.62 9.08
N GLY A 21 -3.85 -26.96 9.14
CA GLY A 21 -3.75 -27.80 7.95
C GLY A 21 -4.94 -27.61 7.02
N MET A 22 -4.86 -26.61 6.16
CA MET A 22 -5.69 -26.49 4.97
C MET A 22 -4.82 -26.91 3.79
N ALA A 23 -5.39 -27.68 2.88
CA ALA A 23 -4.77 -27.97 1.59
C ALA A 23 -4.38 -26.63 0.97
N ALA A 24 -3.08 -26.40 0.76
CA ALA A 24 -2.59 -25.18 0.12
C ALA A 24 -3.26 -25.09 -1.26
N ALA A 25 -4.02 -24.03 -1.46
CA ALA A 25 -4.49 -23.71 -2.80
C ALA A 25 -3.24 -23.46 -3.66
N VAL A 26 -3.09 -24.25 -4.72
CA VAL A 26 -1.96 -24.09 -5.63
C VAL A 26 -2.18 -22.79 -6.39
N PHE A 27 -1.41 -21.76 -6.07
CA PHE A 27 -1.39 -20.55 -6.88
C PHE A 27 -0.89 -20.90 -8.30
N VAL A 28 -1.65 -20.50 -9.29
CA VAL A 28 -1.26 -20.62 -10.70
C VAL A 28 -1.00 -19.23 -11.24
N THR A 29 0.20 -18.96 -11.68
CA THR A 29 0.55 -17.67 -12.30
C THR A 29 -0.38 -17.40 -13.50
N PRO A 30 -1.14 -16.28 -13.49
CA PRO A 30 -2.04 -15.95 -14.57
C PRO A 30 -1.33 -15.85 -15.91
N SER A 31 -1.92 -16.41 -16.95
CA SER A 31 -1.41 -16.33 -18.32
C SER A 31 -1.32 -14.87 -18.80
N LYS A 32 -0.60 -14.63 -19.89
CA LYS A 32 -0.54 -13.27 -20.47
C LYS A 32 -1.92 -12.77 -20.86
N ASP A 33 -2.77 -13.63 -21.40
CA ASP A 33 -4.14 -13.27 -21.80
C ASP A 33 -5.01 -12.96 -20.58
N ASP A 34 -4.89 -13.73 -19.49
CA ASP A 34 -5.59 -13.44 -18.23
C ASP A 34 -5.17 -12.08 -17.64
N ARG A 35 -3.87 -11.78 -17.69
CA ARG A 35 -3.36 -10.48 -17.20
C ARG A 35 -3.87 -9.31 -18.03
N MET A 36 -3.90 -9.46 -19.34
CA MET A 36 -4.44 -8.44 -20.26
C MET A 36 -5.95 -8.28 -20.05
N ALA A 37 -6.68 -9.39 -19.95
CA ALA A 37 -8.12 -9.38 -19.67
C ALA A 37 -8.43 -8.73 -18.32
N ALA A 38 -7.58 -8.94 -17.30
CA ALA A 38 -7.77 -8.36 -15.98
C ALA A 38 -7.73 -6.81 -15.97
N ALA A 39 -6.98 -6.20 -16.90
CA ALA A 39 -6.99 -4.74 -17.08
C ALA A 39 -8.29 -4.24 -17.72
N GLY A 40 -9.12 -5.14 -18.29
CA GLY A 40 -10.37 -4.84 -18.98
C GLY A 40 -10.17 -4.26 -20.39
N ASN A 41 -11.25 -4.04 -21.11
CA ASN A 41 -11.18 -3.54 -22.48
C ASN A 41 -10.66 -2.10 -22.53
N VAL A 42 -9.49 -1.90 -23.12
CA VAL A 42 -8.84 -0.60 -23.31
C VAL A 42 -8.97 -0.03 -24.73
N SER A 43 -9.59 -0.76 -25.66
CA SER A 43 -9.62 -0.42 -27.10
C SER A 43 -10.27 0.93 -27.39
N ARG A 44 -11.24 1.33 -26.55
CA ARG A 44 -12.00 2.59 -26.69
C ARG A 44 -11.36 3.79 -25.96
N LEU A 45 -10.24 3.57 -25.29
CA LEU A 45 -9.51 4.64 -24.62
C LEU A 45 -8.63 5.42 -25.60
N ASP A 46 -8.38 6.68 -25.30
CA ASP A 46 -7.41 7.48 -26.04
C ASP A 46 -6.03 6.80 -26.07
N PRO A 47 -5.24 6.98 -27.12
CA PRO A 47 -3.98 6.26 -27.29
C PRO A 47 -3.02 6.32 -26.09
N PRO A 48 -2.82 7.46 -25.41
CA PRO A 48 -1.98 7.51 -24.20
C PRO A 48 -2.52 6.64 -23.06
N LEU A 49 -3.84 6.69 -22.79
CA LEU A 49 -4.46 5.88 -21.75
C LEU A 49 -4.44 4.38 -22.09
N ARG A 50 -4.66 4.06 -23.37
CA ARG A 50 -4.54 2.68 -23.85
C ARG A 50 -3.16 2.11 -23.57
N ARG A 51 -2.09 2.86 -23.91
CA ARG A 51 -0.72 2.45 -23.63
C ARG A 51 -0.42 2.40 -22.14
N ALA A 52 -0.98 3.31 -21.35
CA ALA A 52 -0.79 3.31 -19.90
C ALA A 52 -1.37 2.06 -19.21
N PHE A 53 -2.48 1.52 -19.72
CA PHE A 53 -3.17 0.37 -19.13
C PHE A 53 -2.96 -0.94 -19.91
N SER A 54 -2.01 -0.97 -20.82
CA SER A 54 -1.57 -2.17 -21.53
C SER A 54 -0.17 -2.56 -21.09
N ASP A 55 0.12 -3.85 -21.14
CA ASP A 55 1.45 -4.39 -20.94
C ASP A 55 2.19 -4.45 -22.28
N GLY A 56 3.14 -3.56 -22.45
CA GLY A 56 4.06 -3.55 -23.62
C GLY A 56 5.32 -4.38 -23.41
N GLY A 57 5.40 -5.15 -22.31
CA GLY A 57 6.58 -5.94 -21.93
C GLY A 57 7.40 -5.32 -20.78
N GLU A 58 6.92 -4.21 -20.20
CA GLU A 58 7.62 -3.54 -19.11
C GLU A 58 7.18 -4.00 -17.71
N PHE A 59 6.15 -4.85 -17.62
CA PHE A 59 5.62 -5.37 -16.39
C PHE A 59 5.92 -6.85 -16.22
N GLU A 60 6.48 -7.21 -15.09
CA GLU A 60 6.76 -8.59 -14.74
C GLU A 60 5.48 -9.30 -14.30
N ALA A 61 5.26 -10.53 -14.79
CA ALA A 61 4.20 -11.38 -14.30
C ALA A 61 4.41 -11.69 -12.82
N LYS A 62 3.32 -11.87 -12.05
CA LYS A 62 3.44 -12.33 -10.67
C LYS A 62 4.18 -13.67 -10.64
N ARG A 63 5.27 -13.72 -9.92
CA ARG A 63 6.07 -14.95 -9.75
C ARG A 63 5.32 -15.98 -8.91
N GLU A 64 5.69 -17.23 -9.07
CA GLU A 64 5.27 -18.31 -8.17
C GLU A 64 5.69 -17.97 -6.73
N PRO A 65 4.77 -18.13 -5.75
CA PRO A 65 5.10 -17.83 -4.36
C PRO A 65 6.07 -18.87 -3.78
N GLY A 66 7.09 -18.38 -3.07
CA GLY A 66 7.95 -19.23 -2.26
C GLY A 66 7.23 -19.70 -0.99
N GLY A 67 7.80 -20.69 -0.32
CA GLY A 67 7.27 -21.13 0.98
C GLY A 67 7.30 -19.98 2.00
N GLY A 68 6.14 -19.64 2.56
CA GLY A 68 5.97 -18.51 3.48
C GLY A 68 5.53 -17.20 2.85
N ASP A 69 5.53 -17.09 1.54
CA ASP A 69 4.99 -15.93 0.81
C ASP A 69 3.45 -15.83 0.98
N TRP A 70 2.92 -14.65 0.73
CA TRP A 70 1.49 -14.33 0.90
C TRP A 70 0.58 -15.32 0.14
N LEU A 71 0.82 -15.50 -1.15
CA LEU A 71 -0.02 -16.34 -2.00
C LEU A 71 0.17 -17.85 -1.76
N ALA A 72 1.21 -18.27 -1.03
CA ALA A 72 1.34 -19.65 -0.55
C ALA A 72 0.44 -19.92 0.67
N ALA A 73 0.11 -18.87 1.43
CA ALA A 73 -0.68 -18.97 2.65
C ALA A 73 -2.13 -18.48 2.49
N HIS A 74 -2.44 -17.72 1.43
CA HIS A 74 -3.72 -17.05 1.25
C HIS A 74 -4.26 -17.28 -0.17
N ASP A 75 -5.46 -17.83 -0.26
CA ASP A 75 -6.19 -17.94 -1.51
C ASP A 75 -6.78 -16.58 -1.89
N GLU A 76 -6.22 -15.96 -2.93
CA GLU A 76 -6.65 -14.65 -3.44
C GLU A 76 -7.27 -14.84 -4.82
N PRO A 77 -8.59 -14.59 -4.99
CA PRO A 77 -9.25 -14.79 -6.28
C PRO A 77 -8.88 -13.75 -7.34
N GLY A 78 -8.03 -12.78 -6.97
CA GLY A 78 -7.72 -11.62 -7.79
C GLY A 78 -8.92 -10.67 -7.97
N GLN A 79 -8.64 -9.47 -8.44
CA GLN A 79 -9.66 -8.46 -8.69
C GLN A 79 -9.39 -7.79 -10.04
N THR A 80 -10.13 -8.16 -11.09
CA THR A 80 -10.07 -7.48 -12.39
C THR A 80 -10.58 -6.03 -12.27
N PHE A 81 -10.34 -5.22 -13.29
CA PHE A 81 -10.89 -3.87 -13.36
C PHE A 81 -12.42 -3.86 -13.31
N GLU A 82 -13.08 -4.76 -14.05
CA GLU A 82 -14.54 -4.88 -14.06
C GLU A 82 -15.10 -5.34 -12.71
N ARG A 83 -14.45 -6.30 -12.03
CA ARG A 83 -14.85 -6.71 -10.68
C ARG A 83 -14.72 -5.56 -9.70
N TRP A 84 -13.68 -4.75 -9.83
CA TRP A 84 -13.50 -3.56 -9.01
C TRP A 84 -14.61 -2.52 -9.26
N VAL A 85 -14.93 -2.20 -10.52
CA VAL A 85 -16.04 -1.29 -10.86
C VAL A 85 -17.36 -1.79 -10.29
N ASN A 86 -17.65 -3.08 -10.47
CA ASN A 86 -18.91 -3.68 -10.02
C ASN A 86 -19.01 -3.83 -8.48
N SER A 87 -17.89 -3.71 -7.75
CA SER A 87 -17.90 -3.70 -6.29
C SER A 87 -18.37 -2.38 -5.68
N ASN A 88 -18.72 -1.38 -6.50
CA ASN A 88 -19.05 -0.03 -6.07
C ASN A 88 -17.99 0.55 -5.12
N PRO A 89 -16.74 0.67 -5.57
CA PRO A 89 -15.64 1.06 -4.71
C PRO A 89 -15.83 2.49 -4.18
N ASN A 90 -15.25 2.75 -3.03
CA ASN A 90 -15.16 4.10 -2.52
C ASN A 90 -14.26 4.93 -3.45
N ILE A 91 -14.75 6.07 -3.93
CA ILE A 91 -14.00 7.00 -4.79
C ILE A 91 -14.08 8.43 -4.23
N PRO A 92 -13.06 9.28 -4.49
CA PRO A 92 -13.08 10.68 -4.08
C PRO A 92 -14.28 11.43 -4.67
N GLY A 93 -14.84 12.34 -3.89
CA GLY A 93 -15.96 13.18 -4.33
C GLY A 93 -16.71 13.78 -3.15
N ALA A 94 -17.77 14.59 -3.46
CA ALA A 94 -18.61 15.23 -2.45
C ALA A 94 -17.81 15.99 -1.37
N GLY A 95 -16.78 16.76 -1.76
CA GLY A 95 -15.93 17.52 -0.85
C GLY A 95 -14.85 16.72 -0.12
N ARG A 96 -14.80 15.40 -0.29
CA ARG A 96 -13.79 14.52 0.31
C ARG A 96 -12.76 14.12 -0.74
N THR A 97 -11.69 14.90 -0.85
CA THR A 97 -10.72 14.78 -1.96
C THR A 97 -9.28 14.71 -1.50
N LYS A 98 -9.01 14.90 -0.20
CA LYS A 98 -7.65 14.93 0.34
C LYS A 98 -7.26 13.60 0.98
N LEU A 99 -5.99 13.29 0.91
CA LEU A 99 -5.36 12.20 1.64
C LEU A 99 -4.60 12.79 2.84
N TYR A 100 -4.71 12.14 3.98
CA TYR A 100 -4.05 12.58 5.21
C TYR A 100 -3.08 11.52 5.72
N VAL A 101 -1.93 11.99 6.19
CA VAL A 101 -1.00 11.19 7.00
C VAL A 101 -0.99 11.76 8.40
N LEU A 102 -1.20 10.92 9.40
CA LEU A 102 -1.24 11.31 10.81
C LEU A 102 -0.06 10.67 11.55
N PRO A 103 1.03 11.41 11.83
CA PRO A 103 2.12 10.89 12.64
C PRO A 103 1.70 10.73 14.10
N ILE A 104 2.09 9.60 14.73
CA ILE A 104 1.86 9.32 16.14
C ILE A 104 3.18 8.96 16.80
N GLY A 105 3.55 9.70 17.83
CA GLY A 105 4.77 9.51 18.59
C GLY A 105 6.00 10.15 17.97
N GLU A 106 7.16 9.68 18.35
CA GLU A 106 8.44 10.22 17.92
C GLU A 106 8.99 9.49 16.68
N PHE A 107 9.63 10.26 15.81
CA PHE A 107 10.30 9.77 14.61
C PHE A 107 11.79 10.15 14.69
N GLU A 108 12.57 9.25 15.27
CA GLU A 108 14.01 9.47 15.48
C GLU A 108 14.76 9.50 14.14
N LYS A 109 15.54 10.56 13.94
CA LYS A 109 16.36 10.71 12.72
C LYS A 109 17.38 9.56 12.59
N GLY A 110 17.49 9.00 11.40
CA GLY A 110 18.37 7.86 11.12
C GLY A 110 17.75 6.50 11.41
N ILE A 111 16.64 6.43 12.19
CA ILE A 111 15.90 5.21 12.48
C ILE A 111 14.55 5.21 11.76
N ALA A 112 13.80 6.32 11.87
CA ALA A 112 12.51 6.49 11.21
C ALA A 112 12.67 6.98 9.76
N PRO A 113 11.67 6.72 8.90
CA PRO A 113 11.64 7.36 7.59
C PRO A 113 11.44 8.87 7.72
N ASP A 114 12.02 9.62 6.80
CA ASP A 114 11.76 11.06 6.68
C ASP A 114 10.28 11.30 6.29
N LEU A 115 9.52 11.93 7.18
CA LEU A 115 8.08 12.13 7.00
C LEU A 115 7.74 13.10 5.87
N GLU A 116 8.56 14.14 5.62
CA GLU A 116 8.32 15.05 4.50
C GLU A 116 8.55 14.35 3.17
N LYS A 117 9.62 13.58 3.03
CA LYS A 117 9.84 12.73 1.84
C LYS A 117 8.73 11.71 1.65
N LEU A 118 8.19 11.15 2.74
CA LEU A 118 7.08 10.21 2.68
C LEU A 118 5.80 10.90 2.17
N LYS A 119 5.53 12.12 2.61
CA LYS A 119 4.43 12.96 2.12
C LYS A 119 4.61 13.32 0.64
N GLU A 120 5.82 13.76 0.24
CA GLU A 120 6.16 14.08 -1.15
C GLU A 120 5.95 12.88 -2.07
N TYR A 121 6.46 11.71 -1.69
CA TYR A 121 6.22 10.47 -2.44
C TYR A 121 4.75 10.15 -2.58
N THR A 122 4.00 10.23 -1.48
CA THR A 122 2.57 9.93 -1.47
C THR A 122 1.80 10.91 -2.37
N ALA A 123 2.17 12.19 -2.36
CA ALA A 123 1.59 13.21 -3.25
C ALA A 123 1.89 12.95 -4.73
N ALA A 124 3.12 12.52 -5.05
CA ALA A 124 3.48 12.09 -6.41
C ALA A 124 2.71 10.84 -6.85
N TYR A 125 2.57 9.88 -5.93
CA TYR A 125 1.90 8.60 -6.21
C TYR A 125 0.40 8.74 -6.44
N TYR A 126 -0.28 9.59 -5.67
CA TYR A 126 -1.73 9.85 -5.75
C TYR A 126 -2.10 11.13 -6.49
N HIS A 127 -1.14 11.77 -7.17
CA HIS A 127 -1.43 12.95 -7.98
C HIS A 127 -2.68 12.72 -8.86
N PRO A 128 -3.65 13.69 -8.94
CA PRO A 128 -3.60 15.05 -8.43
C PRO A 128 -4.21 15.27 -7.03
N MET A 129 -4.46 14.21 -6.27
CA MET A 129 -5.05 14.34 -4.94
C MET A 129 -4.07 15.04 -3.98
N PRO A 130 -4.52 16.09 -3.26
CA PRO A 130 -3.69 16.70 -2.22
C PRO A 130 -3.38 15.71 -1.10
N VAL A 131 -2.14 15.72 -0.63
CA VAL A 131 -1.69 14.93 0.54
C VAL A 131 -1.23 15.91 1.61
N GLU A 132 -1.83 15.82 2.79
CA GLU A 132 -1.51 16.69 3.92
C GLU A 132 -1.03 15.86 5.11
N MET A 133 -0.03 16.40 5.82
CA MET A 133 0.44 15.85 7.07
C MET A 133 -0.31 16.56 8.21
N LEU A 134 -0.95 15.78 9.07
CA LEU A 134 -1.58 16.32 10.29
C LEU A 134 -0.53 16.56 11.39
N PRO A 135 -0.81 17.42 12.37
CA PRO A 135 0.05 17.57 13.52
C PRO A 135 0.31 16.23 14.22
N VAL A 136 1.53 16.06 14.71
CA VAL A 136 1.93 14.86 15.47
C VAL A 136 1.06 14.72 16.73
N ILE A 137 0.56 13.52 16.96
CA ILE A 137 -0.12 13.16 18.21
C ILE A 137 0.88 12.48 19.15
N ALA A 138 0.93 12.92 20.41
CA ALA A 138 1.81 12.32 21.41
C ALA A 138 1.34 10.89 21.78
N ASP A 139 2.29 10.01 22.12
CA ASP A 139 2.02 8.62 22.57
C ASP A 139 0.96 8.57 23.69
N ALA A 140 1.03 9.49 24.63
CA ALA A 140 0.12 9.55 25.77
C ALA A 140 -1.35 9.84 25.41
N GLU A 141 -1.61 10.34 24.19
CA GLU A 141 -2.96 10.61 23.70
C GLU A 141 -3.61 9.42 22.99
N VAL A 142 -2.83 8.36 22.73
CA VAL A 142 -3.31 7.19 21.99
C VAL A 142 -4.12 6.27 22.90
N PRO A 143 -5.42 6.09 22.67
CA PRO A 143 -6.26 5.28 23.54
C PRO A 143 -6.17 3.79 23.18
N ALA A 144 -4.99 3.23 23.16
CA ALA A 144 -4.73 1.85 22.82
C ALA A 144 -4.20 1.06 24.00
N LYS A 145 -4.67 -0.18 24.15
CA LYS A 145 -4.07 -1.12 25.09
C LYS A 145 -2.61 -1.35 24.70
N GLU A 146 -1.75 -1.31 25.70
CA GLU A 146 -0.32 -1.56 25.56
C GLU A 146 0.03 -2.98 26.05
N ARG A 147 1.05 -3.56 25.43
CA ARG A 147 1.76 -4.73 25.96
C ARG A 147 3.24 -4.65 25.63
N VAL A 148 4.03 -5.49 26.28
CA VAL A 148 5.43 -5.72 25.93
C VAL A 148 5.55 -7.08 25.29
N ASN A 149 6.18 -7.18 24.12
CA ASN A 149 6.47 -8.42 23.41
C ASN A 149 7.92 -8.39 22.91
N PHE A 150 8.71 -9.42 23.24
CA PHE A 150 10.16 -9.45 22.97
C PHE A 150 10.92 -8.20 23.43
N GLY A 151 10.55 -7.66 24.59
CA GLY A 151 11.17 -6.45 25.15
C GLY A 151 10.79 -5.14 24.45
N LYS A 152 9.86 -5.16 23.49
CA LYS A 152 9.39 -4.00 22.75
C LYS A 152 7.95 -3.68 23.13
N LYS A 153 7.66 -2.36 23.28
CA LYS A 153 6.29 -1.85 23.47
C LYS A 153 5.48 -2.08 22.21
N GLN A 154 4.24 -2.53 22.38
CA GLN A 154 3.28 -2.68 21.29
C GLN A 154 1.94 -2.04 21.67
N TRP A 155 1.28 -1.42 20.68
CA TRP A 155 -0.09 -0.95 20.81
C TRP A 155 -1.09 -1.86 20.11
N LYS A 156 -2.27 -1.97 20.70
CA LYS A 156 -3.37 -2.71 20.08
C LYS A 156 -3.96 -1.90 18.92
N SER A 157 -3.67 -2.31 17.69
CA SER A 157 -4.07 -1.60 16.48
C SER A 157 -5.58 -1.47 16.30
N THR A 158 -6.37 -2.46 16.78
CA THR A 158 -7.83 -2.41 16.73
C THR A 158 -8.43 -1.29 17.60
N ASP A 159 -7.77 -0.89 18.69
CA ASP A 159 -8.23 0.21 19.52
C ASP A 159 -7.95 1.55 18.82
N ILE A 160 -6.77 1.67 18.19
CA ILE A 160 -6.42 2.85 17.38
C ILE A 160 -7.42 3.01 16.22
N LEU A 161 -7.73 1.93 15.51
CA LEU A 161 -8.70 1.98 14.39
C LEU A 161 -10.09 2.45 14.81
N ARG A 162 -10.54 2.15 16.03
CA ARG A 162 -11.82 2.67 16.54
C ARG A 162 -11.78 4.16 16.84
N TRP A 163 -10.62 4.70 17.15
CA TRP A 163 -10.41 6.09 17.49
C TRP A 163 -10.18 7.00 16.27
N LEU A 164 -9.45 6.49 15.25
CA LEU A 164 -9.04 7.26 14.07
C LEU A 164 -10.18 7.92 13.28
N PRO A 165 -11.39 7.34 13.14
CA PRO A 165 -12.48 8.01 12.39
C PRO A 165 -12.84 9.40 12.93
N LYS A 166 -12.62 9.65 14.23
CA LYS A 166 -12.85 10.95 14.86
C LYS A 166 -11.77 11.98 14.53
N LYS A 167 -10.64 11.54 13.99
CA LYS A 167 -9.49 12.38 13.62
C LYS A 167 -9.45 12.70 12.13
N LEU A 168 -10.22 11.98 11.31
CA LEU A 168 -10.28 12.22 9.87
C LEU A 168 -10.96 13.56 9.60
N PRO A 169 -10.27 14.54 8.96
CA PRO A 169 -10.87 15.81 8.59
C PRO A 169 -12.07 15.65 7.65
N ALA A 170 -12.99 16.60 7.68
CA ALA A 170 -14.24 16.53 6.92
C ALA A 170 -14.04 16.45 5.40
N ASP A 171 -12.97 17.08 4.87
CA ASP A 171 -12.56 17.04 3.47
C ASP A 171 -11.63 15.86 3.13
N GLY A 172 -11.33 15.01 4.15
CA GLY A 172 -10.51 13.82 4.00
C GLY A 172 -11.22 12.70 3.25
N TYR A 173 -10.60 12.26 2.16
CA TYR A 173 -11.01 11.03 1.49
C TYR A 173 -10.57 9.82 2.32
N ALA A 174 -9.31 9.78 2.74
CA ALA A 174 -8.76 8.75 3.62
C ALA A 174 -7.64 9.31 4.48
N MET A 175 -7.33 8.62 5.58
CA MET A 175 -6.22 8.94 6.48
C MET A 175 -5.50 7.68 6.92
N ILE A 176 -4.17 7.72 6.86
CA ILE A 176 -3.30 6.68 7.43
C ILE A 176 -2.52 7.29 8.59
N ALA A 177 -2.70 6.72 9.78
CA ALA A 177 -1.83 7.01 10.92
C ALA A 177 -0.54 6.18 10.80
N VAL A 178 0.59 6.80 11.11
CA VAL A 178 1.92 6.17 11.07
C VAL A 178 2.62 6.32 12.41
N THR A 179 3.38 5.31 12.82
CA THR A 179 4.09 5.32 14.11
C THR A 179 5.36 4.49 14.05
N MET A 180 6.26 4.73 15.03
CA MET A 180 7.43 3.89 15.30
C MET A 180 7.19 2.90 16.45
N THR A 181 6.01 2.91 17.09
CA THR A 181 5.61 1.89 18.07
C THR A 181 5.06 0.66 17.34
N ASP A 182 5.54 -0.53 17.72
CA ASP A 182 5.08 -1.79 17.13
C ASP A 182 3.60 -2.05 17.43
N LEU A 183 2.93 -2.84 16.58
CA LEU A 183 1.48 -3.04 16.64
C LEU A 183 1.12 -4.52 16.78
N TYR A 184 -0.01 -4.79 17.45
CA TYR A 184 -0.65 -6.10 17.45
C TYR A 184 -2.18 -5.95 17.33
N PRO A 185 -2.87 -6.83 16.59
CA PRO A 185 -4.32 -6.70 16.37
C PRO A 185 -5.13 -7.39 17.48
N ASP A 186 -4.63 -8.50 18.00
CA ASP A 186 -5.25 -9.37 18.99
C ASP A 186 -4.18 -10.10 19.80
N GLU A 187 -4.53 -10.62 20.98
CA GLU A 187 -3.60 -11.29 21.90
C GLU A 187 -2.94 -12.55 21.30
N LYS A 188 -3.59 -13.18 20.31
CA LYS A 188 -3.09 -14.38 19.63
C LYS A 188 -2.01 -14.10 18.59
N TRP A 189 -1.81 -12.84 18.21
CA TRP A 189 -0.86 -12.43 17.18
C TRP A 189 0.41 -11.88 17.79
N ASN A 190 1.55 -12.25 17.23
CA ASN A 190 2.83 -11.66 17.66
C ASN A 190 2.92 -10.18 17.31
N PHE A 191 2.53 -9.79 16.12
CA PHE A 191 2.50 -8.41 15.65
C PHE A 191 1.70 -8.29 14.35
N VAL A 192 1.48 -7.03 13.92
CA VAL A 192 1.11 -6.66 12.54
C VAL A 192 1.90 -5.44 12.13
N PHE A 193 2.22 -5.31 10.83
CA PHE A 193 2.76 -4.05 10.30
C PHE A 193 1.72 -2.94 10.34
N GLY A 194 0.45 -3.28 10.17
CA GLY A 194 -0.65 -2.35 10.25
C GLY A 194 -2.00 -2.99 10.07
N GLN A 195 -3.02 -2.18 10.22
CA GLN A 195 -4.43 -2.53 9.97
C GLN A 195 -5.17 -1.34 9.39
N ALA A 196 -6.20 -1.62 8.59
CA ALA A 196 -7.05 -0.60 8.00
C ALA A 196 -8.53 -0.96 8.04
N SER A 197 -9.38 0.07 8.13
CA SER A 197 -10.82 0.00 7.93
C SER A 197 -11.16 0.71 6.63
N THR A 198 -11.39 -0.03 5.57
CA THR A 198 -11.80 0.53 4.27
C THR A 198 -13.16 1.23 4.35
N LYS A 199 -14.05 0.75 5.23
CA LYS A 199 -15.36 1.37 5.50
C LYS A 199 -15.19 2.76 6.11
N ASP A 200 -14.34 2.88 7.12
CA ASP A 200 -14.12 4.14 7.85
C ASP A 200 -13.03 5.00 7.18
N ARG A 201 -12.34 4.46 6.18
CA ARG A 201 -11.30 5.10 5.38
C ARG A 201 -10.10 5.57 6.22
N VAL A 202 -9.75 4.77 7.22
CA VAL A 202 -8.63 5.02 8.11
C VAL A 202 -7.78 3.77 8.29
N GLY A 203 -6.48 3.96 8.50
CA GLY A 203 -5.56 2.89 8.84
C GLY A 203 -4.50 3.33 9.83
N VAL A 204 -3.82 2.38 10.45
CA VAL A 204 -2.64 2.61 11.28
C VAL A 204 -1.54 1.63 10.91
N PHE A 205 -0.32 2.14 10.72
CA PHE A 205 0.85 1.38 10.32
C PHE A 205 2.07 1.74 11.13
N SER A 206 2.86 0.72 11.48
CA SER A 206 4.12 0.89 12.18
C SER A 206 5.31 0.68 11.25
N PHE A 207 6.26 1.60 11.31
CA PHE A 207 7.54 1.49 10.61
C PHE A 207 8.65 0.92 11.51
N ALA A 208 8.34 0.58 12.77
CA ALA A 208 9.32 0.11 13.76
C ALA A 208 10.21 -1.02 13.23
N ARG A 209 9.61 -1.98 12.51
CA ARG A 209 10.29 -3.17 12.00
C ARG A 209 11.04 -2.98 10.70
N TYR A 210 11.04 -1.77 10.12
CA TYR A 210 11.67 -1.52 8.81
C TYR A 210 13.16 -1.24 8.89
N HIS A 211 13.61 -0.74 10.04
CA HIS A 211 15.02 -0.49 10.26
C HIS A 211 15.73 -1.79 10.71
N PRO A 212 16.89 -2.15 10.11
CA PRO A 212 17.60 -3.40 10.44
C PRO A 212 17.91 -3.56 11.92
N ALA A 213 18.25 -2.49 12.62
CA ALA A 213 18.54 -2.52 14.07
C ALA A 213 17.37 -3.03 14.92
N TRP A 214 16.13 -3.04 14.41
CA TRP A 214 15.00 -3.62 15.14
C TRP A 214 15.20 -5.11 15.44
N MET A 215 15.72 -5.87 14.46
CA MET A 215 16.04 -7.30 14.60
C MET A 215 17.45 -7.55 15.12
N GLY A 216 18.24 -6.50 15.38
CA GLY A 216 19.64 -6.59 15.75
C GLY A 216 20.58 -6.79 14.56
N ASP A 217 20.08 -6.57 13.34
CA ASP A 217 20.88 -6.67 12.14
C ASP A 217 21.83 -5.47 12.00
N LYS A 218 22.90 -5.66 11.22
CA LYS A 218 23.89 -4.62 10.97
C LYS A 218 23.29 -3.47 10.18
N VAL A 219 23.54 -2.25 10.65
CA VAL A 219 23.18 -1.02 9.93
C VAL A 219 24.28 -0.72 8.91
N GLU A 220 23.89 -0.61 7.64
CA GLU A 220 24.80 -0.38 6.53
C GLU A 220 24.56 0.98 5.87
N ALA A 221 25.51 1.43 5.04
CA ALA A 221 25.29 2.59 4.20
C ALA A 221 24.07 2.37 3.30
N GLY A 222 23.18 3.38 3.22
CA GLY A 222 21.91 3.27 2.47
C GLY A 222 20.70 2.79 3.28
N THR A 223 20.86 2.47 4.57
CA THR A 223 19.74 2.05 5.44
C THR A 223 18.61 3.09 5.47
N GLU A 224 18.91 4.39 5.49
CA GLU A 224 17.86 5.44 5.46
C GLU A 224 17.02 5.36 4.17
N ALA A 225 17.67 5.16 3.01
CA ALA A 225 16.97 4.99 1.74
C ALA A 225 16.13 3.71 1.72
N LEU A 226 16.62 2.62 2.30
CA LEU A 226 15.87 1.37 2.45
C LEU A 226 14.62 1.57 3.32
N VAL A 227 14.76 2.22 4.48
CA VAL A 227 13.63 2.50 5.39
C VAL A 227 12.60 3.41 4.72
N LEU A 228 13.04 4.46 4.02
CA LEU A 228 12.15 5.33 3.25
C LEU A 228 11.43 4.53 2.15
N ARG A 229 12.12 3.69 1.40
CA ARG A 229 11.54 2.85 0.34
C ARG A 229 10.46 1.91 0.90
N ARG A 230 10.73 1.21 2.00
CA ARG A 230 9.78 0.33 2.68
C ARG A 230 8.55 1.10 3.16
N ALA A 231 8.75 2.22 3.85
CA ALA A 231 7.66 3.06 4.36
C ALA A 231 6.80 3.64 3.23
N ALA A 232 7.42 4.15 2.17
CA ALA A 232 6.73 4.70 1.00
C ALA A 232 5.86 3.63 0.30
N LYS A 233 6.40 2.41 0.11
CA LYS A 233 5.66 1.29 -0.50
C LYS A 233 4.44 0.91 0.33
N VAL A 234 4.63 0.68 1.62
CA VAL A 234 3.53 0.24 2.49
C VAL A 234 2.49 1.33 2.63
N LEU A 235 2.88 2.60 2.85
CA LEU A 235 1.92 3.69 2.97
C LEU A 235 1.04 3.80 1.71
N THR A 236 1.62 3.72 0.52
CA THR A 236 0.86 3.81 -0.73
C THR A 236 0.09 2.53 -1.05
N HIS A 237 0.55 1.36 -0.62
CA HIS A 237 -0.19 0.11 -0.70
C HIS A 237 -1.48 0.19 0.14
N GLU A 238 -1.35 0.55 1.40
CA GLU A 238 -2.49 0.61 2.33
C GLU A 238 -3.49 1.70 1.95
N MET A 239 -2.98 2.83 1.50
CA MET A 239 -3.83 3.88 0.97
C MET A 239 -4.56 3.43 -0.31
N GLY A 240 -3.94 2.55 -1.12
CA GLY A 240 -4.56 1.89 -2.26
C GLY A 240 -5.79 1.06 -1.89
N HIS A 241 -5.76 0.39 -0.74
CA HIS A 241 -6.93 -0.34 -0.23
C HIS A 241 -8.11 0.57 0.10
N MET A 242 -7.88 1.84 0.46
CA MET A 242 -8.97 2.81 0.68
C MET A 242 -9.77 3.09 -0.60
N PHE A 243 -9.18 2.89 -1.78
CA PHE A 243 -9.85 2.95 -3.07
C PHE A 243 -10.54 1.62 -3.45
N GLY A 244 -10.64 0.67 -2.54
CA GLY A 244 -11.20 -0.66 -2.80
C GLY A 244 -10.33 -1.55 -3.69
N ILE A 245 -9.06 -1.19 -3.91
CA ILE A 245 -8.11 -2.02 -4.65
C ILE A 245 -7.64 -3.13 -3.71
N ARG A 246 -7.90 -4.39 -4.09
CA ARG A 246 -7.42 -5.58 -3.36
C ARG A 246 -6.02 -5.96 -3.79
N HIS A 247 -5.41 -6.93 -3.10
CA HIS A 247 -4.13 -7.48 -3.51
C HIS A 247 -4.15 -7.91 -4.98
N CYS A 248 -3.05 -7.59 -5.65
CA CYS A 248 -2.84 -7.94 -7.05
C CYS A 248 -2.18 -9.31 -7.17
N ILE A 249 -2.74 -10.18 -8.00
CA ILE A 249 -2.17 -11.50 -8.30
C ILE A 249 -1.67 -11.61 -9.75
N TYR A 250 -1.83 -10.54 -10.55
CA TYR A 250 -1.58 -10.60 -11.99
C TYR A 250 -0.14 -10.29 -12.37
N TYR A 251 0.46 -9.33 -11.69
CA TYR A 251 1.80 -8.81 -11.96
C TYR A 251 2.56 -8.58 -10.65
N GLU A 252 3.88 -8.44 -10.74
CA GLU A 252 4.63 -7.79 -9.67
C GLU A 252 4.17 -6.33 -9.60
N CYS A 253 3.69 -5.92 -8.44
CA CYS A 253 2.92 -4.69 -8.27
C CYS A 253 3.02 -4.20 -6.83
N ASN A 254 3.00 -2.89 -6.61
CA ASN A 254 2.91 -2.36 -5.25
C ASN A 254 1.69 -2.85 -4.46
N MET A 255 0.64 -3.32 -5.15
CA MET A 255 -0.55 -3.91 -4.50
C MET A 255 -0.45 -5.43 -4.28
N ASN A 256 0.72 -6.06 -4.39
CA ASN A 256 0.85 -7.45 -3.97
C ASN A 256 0.77 -7.58 -2.45
N GLY A 257 0.13 -8.63 -1.94
CA GLY A 257 0.22 -9.01 -0.53
C GLY A 257 1.65 -9.48 -0.20
N ALA A 258 2.06 -9.33 1.04
CA ALA A 258 3.34 -9.80 1.54
C ALA A 258 3.25 -10.25 3.00
N ASN A 259 3.81 -11.41 3.31
CA ASN A 259 3.87 -11.95 4.68
C ASN A 259 5.11 -11.50 5.45
N HIS A 260 6.18 -11.12 4.77
CA HIS A 260 7.45 -10.76 5.38
C HIS A 260 8.19 -9.68 4.59
N LEU A 261 9.18 -9.03 5.23
CA LEU A 261 9.89 -7.89 4.62
C LEU A 261 10.59 -8.25 3.31
N ALA A 262 11.22 -9.43 3.23
CA ALA A 262 11.92 -9.83 2.01
C ALA A 262 10.94 -9.98 0.81
N GLU A 263 9.73 -10.51 1.03
CA GLU A 263 8.70 -10.54 0.02
C GLU A 263 8.25 -9.12 -0.35
N ALA A 264 7.97 -8.27 0.65
CA ALA A 264 7.63 -6.88 0.42
C ALA A 264 8.73 -6.13 -0.33
N ASP A 265 10.01 -6.32 0.02
CA ASP A 265 11.16 -5.66 -0.61
C ASP A 265 11.31 -6.05 -2.09
N SER A 266 10.95 -7.29 -2.45
CA SER A 266 11.03 -7.79 -3.81
C SER A 266 9.97 -7.23 -4.76
N THR A 267 8.87 -6.67 -4.26
CA THR A 267 7.83 -6.05 -5.10
C THR A 267 8.25 -4.65 -5.55
N PRO A 268 7.80 -4.20 -6.74
CA PRO A 268 8.13 -2.86 -7.23
C PRO A 268 7.38 -1.74 -6.48
N MET A 269 7.84 -0.50 -6.63
CA MET A 269 7.13 0.69 -6.12
C MET A 269 5.99 1.17 -7.04
N HIS A 270 5.80 0.56 -8.19
CA HIS A 270 4.79 0.97 -9.16
C HIS A 270 3.56 0.07 -9.16
N LEU A 271 2.48 0.58 -9.72
CA LEU A 271 1.26 -0.17 -10.03
C LEU A 271 1.38 -0.84 -11.39
N CYS A 272 0.87 -2.07 -11.48
CA CYS A 272 0.66 -2.75 -12.75
C CYS A 272 -0.50 -2.12 -13.55
N PRO A 273 -0.70 -2.47 -14.85
CA PRO A 273 -1.78 -1.92 -15.68
C PRO A 273 -3.16 -2.06 -15.04
N VAL A 274 -3.45 -3.19 -14.40
CA VAL A 274 -4.73 -3.46 -13.74
C VAL A 274 -5.01 -2.49 -12.60
N CYS A 275 -4.05 -2.38 -11.66
CA CYS A 275 -4.19 -1.53 -10.47
C CYS A 275 -4.09 -0.04 -10.82
N LEU A 276 -3.24 0.33 -11.79
CA LEU A 276 -3.15 1.69 -12.29
C LEU A 276 -4.48 2.16 -12.90
N ARG A 277 -5.15 1.31 -13.67
CA ARG A 277 -6.45 1.63 -14.27
C ARG A 277 -7.54 1.83 -13.22
N LYS A 278 -7.56 1.02 -12.16
CA LYS A 278 -8.48 1.20 -11.02
C LYS A 278 -8.23 2.54 -10.35
N LEU A 279 -6.99 2.86 -10.02
CA LEU A 279 -6.64 4.13 -9.40
C LEU A 279 -6.96 5.32 -10.31
N HIS A 280 -6.65 5.23 -11.61
CA HIS A 280 -7.00 6.25 -12.59
C HIS A 280 -8.53 6.51 -12.65
N ARG A 281 -9.33 5.45 -12.63
CA ARG A 281 -10.80 5.59 -12.64
C ARG A 281 -11.30 6.31 -11.38
N ALA A 282 -10.63 6.13 -10.23
CA ALA A 282 -10.99 6.79 -8.99
C ALA A 282 -10.47 8.24 -8.90
N ALA A 283 -9.20 8.47 -9.21
CA ALA A 283 -8.51 9.75 -8.97
C ALA A 283 -8.34 10.63 -10.23
N ARG A 284 -8.60 10.09 -11.44
CA ARG A 284 -8.64 10.82 -12.73
C ARG A 284 -7.38 11.63 -13.03
N PHE A 285 -6.22 11.02 -12.97
CA PHE A 285 -4.92 11.63 -13.30
C PHE A 285 -4.50 11.41 -14.75
N ASP A 286 -3.59 12.24 -15.24
CA ASP A 286 -2.80 11.93 -16.44
C ASP A 286 -1.66 10.97 -16.04
N PRO A 287 -1.58 9.74 -16.62
CA PRO A 287 -0.55 8.79 -16.25
C PRO A 287 0.87 9.26 -16.53
N ALA A 288 1.11 10.03 -17.61
CA ALA A 288 2.44 10.53 -17.93
C ALA A 288 2.88 11.62 -16.94
N VAL A 289 1.95 12.51 -16.55
CA VAL A 289 2.20 13.54 -15.52
C VAL A 289 2.49 12.88 -14.18
N ARG A 290 1.69 11.88 -13.78
CA ARG A 290 1.90 11.13 -12.53
C ARG A 290 3.28 10.46 -12.50
N TYR A 291 3.67 9.77 -13.56
CA TYR A 291 5.00 9.16 -13.65
C TYR A 291 6.12 10.20 -13.70
N GLY A 292 5.88 11.39 -14.26
CA GLY A 292 6.81 12.52 -14.20
C GLY A 292 7.12 12.93 -12.77
N LYS A 293 6.08 13.11 -11.94
CA LYS A 293 6.26 13.45 -10.52
C LYS A 293 6.94 12.35 -9.70
N LEU A 294 6.63 11.10 -9.98
CA LEU A 294 7.33 9.97 -9.36
C LEU A 294 8.81 9.94 -9.77
N ARG A 295 9.11 10.19 -11.04
CA ARG A 295 10.48 10.25 -11.54
C ARG A 295 11.29 11.36 -10.86
N GLU A 296 10.71 12.57 -10.73
CA GLU A 296 11.33 13.69 -10.00
C GLU A 296 11.65 13.28 -8.55
N PHE A 297 10.75 12.61 -7.86
CA PHE A 297 10.98 12.11 -6.51
C PHE A 297 12.09 11.07 -6.47
N TYR A 298 12.10 10.10 -7.38
CA TYR A 298 13.11 9.04 -7.45
C TYR A 298 14.52 9.61 -7.71
N GLU A 299 14.64 10.55 -8.63
CA GLU A 299 15.89 11.26 -8.94
C GLU A 299 16.42 11.99 -7.70
N ALA A 300 15.57 12.78 -7.03
CA ALA A 300 15.95 13.55 -5.83
C ALA A 300 16.37 12.66 -4.65
N ASN A 301 15.95 11.39 -4.62
CA ASN A 301 16.25 10.45 -3.53
C ASN A 301 17.19 9.31 -3.95
N GLY A 302 17.83 9.39 -5.11
CA GLY A 302 18.83 8.42 -5.56
C GLY A 302 18.30 7.04 -5.92
N MET A 303 16.99 6.92 -6.17
CA MET A 303 16.30 5.67 -6.53
C MET A 303 16.40 5.43 -8.05
N LYS A 304 17.61 5.14 -8.54
CA LYS A 304 17.92 5.10 -9.98
C LYS A 304 17.10 4.09 -10.77
N ALA A 305 16.87 2.91 -10.21
CA ALA A 305 16.12 1.87 -10.92
C ALA A 305 14.65 2.28 -11.14
N GLU A 306 14.03 2.87 -10.14
CA GLU A 306 12.66 3.38 -10.21
C GLU A 306 12.56 4.60 -11.13
N GLU A 307 13.58 5.49 -11.12
CA GLU A 307 13.66 6.65 -12.02
C GLU A 307 13.72 6.22 -13.48
N GLU A 308 14.63 5.29 -13.82
CA GLU A 308 14.78 4.75 -15.17
C GLU A 308 13.49 4.06 -15.64
N TRP A 309 12.89 3.26 -14.75
CA TRP A 309 11.63 2.57 -15.06
C TRP A 309 10.51 3.59 -15.35
N ALA A 310 10.36 4.62 -14.52
CA ALA A 310 9.36 5.68 -14.73
C ALA A 310 9.61 6.43 -16.05
N GLY A 311 10.88 6.70 -16.40
CA GLY A 311 11.25 7.31 -17.68
C GLY A 311 10.83 6.47 -18.88
N LYS A 312 11.10 5.15 -18.84
CA LYS A 312 10.63 4.20 -19.88
C LYS A 312 9.12 4.19 -20.02
N ARG A 313 8.38 4.20 -18.89
CA ARG A 313 6.91 4.25 -18.91
C ARG A 313 6.37 5.55 -19.52
N ILE A 314 6.96 6.68 -19.21
CA ILE A 314 6.58 7.97 -19.80
C ILE A 314 6.77 7.92 -21.33
N ALA A 315 7.91 7.43 -21.80
CA ALA A 315 8.19 7.28 -23.23
C ALA A 315 7.15 6.37 -23.91
N ALA A 316 6.90 5.20 -23.32
CA ALA A 316 5.90 4.26 -23.84
C ALA A 316 4.49 4.87 -23.91
N ILE A 317 4.05 5.59 -22.86
CA ILE A 317 2.74 6.25 -22.81
C ILE A 317 2.63 7.34 -23.89
N LYS A 318 3.69 8.13 -24.12
CA LYS A 318 3.75 9.16 -25.15
C LYS A 318 3.87 8.59 -26.57
N GLY A 319 4.22 7.32 -26.71
CA GLY A 319 4.45 6.67 -28.00
C GLY A 319 5.80 7.03 -28.63
N ALA A 320 6.74 7.51 -27.84
CA ALA A 320 8.14 7.64 -28.24
C ALA A 320 8.77 6.23 -28.25
N ARG A 321 9.44 5.87 -29.35
CA ARG A 321 10.20 4.62 -29.52
C ARG A 321 11.63 4.80 -29.02
#